data_8a5b943724c1eba608ab938d6b614274
#
_entry.id   8a5b943724c1eba608ab938d6b614274
#
_cell.length_a   1.000
_cell.length_b   1.000
_cell.length_c   1.000
_cell.angle_alpha   90.00
_cell.angle_beta   90.00
_cell.angle_gamma   90.00
#
_symmetry.space_group_name_H-M   'P 1'
#
loop_
_entity.id
_entity.type
_entity.pdbx_description
1 polymer ?
#
loop_
_entity_poly.entity_id
_entity_poly.type
_entity_poly.pdbx_seq_one_letter_code
_entity_poly.pdbx_strand_id
1 'polypeptide(L)'
;TMLPYLKEIREAISCHMAALPLPFRTTEEHPTFFNLPDNNGCTCHAPHGRTFPTALDPLYCNRYEMRAFFEEVNKIGIKLLGVCCGATPMHQREVAEAVGLTVPASKYREKMENHFMYGTNERTAKHMQDYGDNA
;
A
#
# COMPACT_ATOMS: atom_id res chain seq x y z
N THR A 1 -7.90 -2.17 7.28
CA THR A 1 -8.84 -3.00 8.07
C THR A 1 -8.18 -4.17 8.81
N MET A 2 -7.07 -4.74 8.35
CA MET A 2 -6.42 -5.89 9.00
C MET A 2 -5.76 -5.54 10.36
N LEU A 3 -5.20 -4.36 10.50
CA LEU A 3 -4.40 -3.97 11.67
C LEU A 3 -5.14 -4.06 13.03
N PRO A 4 -6.39 -3.63 13.17
CA PRO A 4 -7.14 -3.79 14.43
C PRO A 4 -7.23 -5.26 14.87
N TYR A 5 -7.57 -6.15 13.94
CA TYR A 5 -7.67 -7.58 14.23
C TYR A 5 -6.32 -8.20 14.63
N LEU A 6 -5.22 -7.77 14.00
CA LEU A 6 -3.88 -8.23 14.38
C LEU A 6 -3.51 -7.79 15.80
N LYS A 7 -3.91 -6.60 16.22
CA LYS A 7 -3.72 -6.11 17.60
C LYS A 7 -4.50 -6.97 18.60
N GLU A 8 -5.77 -7.19 18.33
CA GLU A 8 -6.66 -8.02 19.16
C GLU A 8 -6.14 -9.45 19.31
N ILE A 9 -5.74 -10.09 18.20
CA ILE A 9 -5.15 -11.42 18.22
C ILE A 9 -3.84 -11.42 19.02
N ARG A 10 -2.98 -10.39 18.84
CA ARG A 10 -1.73 -10.29 19.58
C ARG A 10 -1.91 -10.20 21.09
N GLU A 11 -2.96 -9.52 21.54
CA GLU A 11 -3.32 -9.43 22.96
C GLU A 11 -3.79 -10.78 23.52
N ALA A 12 -4.47 -11.57 22.70
CA ALA A 12 -5.06 -12.86 23.12
C ALA A 12 -4.08 -14.02 23.12
N ILE A 13 -2.98 -13.96 22.35
CA ILE A 13 -2.04 -15.07 22.18
C ILE A 13 -0.59 -14.65 22.34
N SER A 14 0.27 -15.56 22.82
CA SER A 14 1.71 -15.33 23.00
C SER A 14 2.60 -16.01 21.94
N CYS A 15 2.03 -16.82 21.06
CA CYS A 15 2.78 -17.52 20.02
C CYS A 15 3.25 -16.57 18.89
N HIS A 16 4.12 -17.07 18.03
CA HIS A 16 4.56 -16.33 16.85
C HIS A 16 3.40 -16.08 15.88
N MET A 17 3.37 -14.90 15.31
CA MET A 17 2.38 -14.48 14.34
C MET A 17 3.02 -14.09 13.02
N ALA A 18 2.28 -14.26 11.94
CA ALA A 18 2.61 -13.78 10.60
C ALA A 18 1.57 -12.76 10.12
N ALA A 19 2.01 -11.79 9.32
CA ALA A 19 1.12 -10.86 8.64
C ALA A 19 1.48 -10.81 7.14
N LEU A 20 0.54 -11.27 6.32
CA LEU A 20 0.67 -11.33 4.86
C LEU A 20 -0.58 -10.70 4.21
N PRO A 21 -0.76 -9.38 4.30
CA PRO A 21 -1.92 -8.71 3.72
C PRO A 21 -1.93 -8.77 2.20
N LEU A 22 -3.15 -8.70 1.64
CA LEU A 22 -3.33 -8.31 0.25
C LEU A 22 -3.22 -6.78 0.13
N PRO A 23 -2.62 -6.25 -0.94
CA PRO A 23 -2.35 -4.82 -1.06
C PRO A 23 -3.55 -4.04 -1.63
N PHE A 24 -4.76 -4.29 -1.15
CA PHE A 24 -5.95 -3.60 -1.61
C PHE A 24 -6.58 -2.76 -0.51
N ARG A 25 -7.03 -1.55 -0.88
CA ARG A 25 -7.78 -0.67 0.02
C ARG A 25 -9.17 -1.25 0.23
N THR A 26 -9.41 -1.76 1.42
CA THR A 26 -10.70 -2.27 1.87
C THR A 26 -11.33 -1.30 2.88
N THR A 27 -12.64 -1.35 3.03
CA THR A 27 -13.41 -0.55 3.99
C THR A 27 -14.04 -1.44 5.07
N GLU A 28 -14.61 -0.86 6.10
CA GLU A 28 -15.37 -1.63 7.09
C GLU A 28 -16.61 -2.26 6.48
N GLU A 29 -17.27 -1.56 5.55
CA GLU A 29 -18.42 -2.06 4.82
C GLU A 29 -18.03 -3.17 3.84
N HIS A 30 -16.85 -3.06 3.21
CA HIS A 30 -16.33 -4.02 2.25
C HIS A 30 -14.95 -4.51 2.69
N PRO A 31 -14.87 -5.40 3.69
CA PRO A 31 -13.61 -5.82 4.31
C PRO A 31 -12.78 -6.78 3.45
N THR A 32 -13.34 -7.25 2.34
CA THR A 32 -12.65 -8.14 1.40
C THR A 32 -12.55 -7.51 0.00
N PHE A 33 -11.45 -7.76 -0.69
CA PHE A 33 -11.25 -7.25 -2.05
C PHE A 33 -12.23 -7.85 -3.08
N PHE A 34 -12.87 -8.97 -2.79
CA PHE A 34 -13.90 -9.57 -3.63
C PHE A 34 -15.17 -8.72 -3.75
N ASN A 35 -15.44 -7.90 -2.74
CA ASN A 35 -16.70 -7.16 -2.62
C ASN A 35 -16.54 -5.65 -2.82
N LEU A 36 -15.33 -5.20 -3.19
CA LEU A 36 -15.09 -3.78 -3.42
C LEU A 36 -15.93 -3.29 -4.60
N PRO A 37 -16.71 -2.20 -4.43
CA PRO A 37 -17.57 -1.67 -5.47
C PRO A 37 -16.75 -0.95 -6.55
N ASP A 38 -17.29 -0.96 -7.77
CA ASP A 38 -16.83 -0.07 -8.82
C ASP A 38 -17.53 1.28 -8.68
N ASN A 39 -16.87 2.25 -8.07
CA ASN A 39 -17.41 3.59 -7.86
C ASN A 39 -17.43 4.45 -9.13
N ASN A 40 -16.89 3.97 -10.24
CA ASN A 40 -16.85 4.71 -11.50
C ASN A 40 -18.10 4.52 -12.35
N GLY A 41 -19.05 3.71 -11.90
CA GLY A 41 -20.31 3.45 -12.62
C GLY A 41 -20.16 2.67 -13.90
N CYS A 42 -18.97 2.19 -14.24
CA CYS A 42 -18.73 1.32 -15.38
C CYS A 42 -18.94 -0.14 -14.99
N THR A 43 -19.92 -0.78 -15.57
CA THR A 43 -20.22 -2.21 -15.38
C THR A 43 -19.53 -3.12 -16.41
N CYS A 44 -18.75 -2.54 -17.32
CA CYS A 44 -18.13 -3.28 -18.44
C CYS A 44 -17.05 -4.26 -17.99
N HIS A 45 -16.36 -3.98 -16.86
CA HIS A 45 -15.30 -4.83 -16.32
C HIS A 45 -15.73 -5.59 -15.08
N ALA A 46 -16.79 -5.16 -14.43
CA ALA A 46 -17.21 -5.65 -13.13
C ALA A 46 -18.68 -6.06 -13.15
N PRO A 47 -18.98 -7.26 -13.61
CA PRO A 47 -20.34 -7.79 -13.53
C PRO A 47 -20.89 -7.60 -12.11
N HIS A 48 -22.09 -7.07 -11.98
CA HIS A 48 -22.72 -6.79 -10.69
C HIS A 48 -22.11 -5.63 -9.87
N GLY A 49 -21.38 -4.70 -10.51
CA GLY A 49 -20.82 -3.51 -9.84
C GLY A 49 -19.65 -3.81 -8.92
N ARG A 50 -18.95 -4.93 -9.12
CA ARG A 50 -17.73 -5.30 -8.34
C ARG A 50 -16.50 -5.14 -9.20
N THR A 51 -15.40 -4.73 -8.57
CA THR A 51 -14.10 -4.57 -9.25
C THR A 51 -13.36 -5.89 -9.45
N PHE A 52 -13.60 -6.87 -8.60
CA PHE A 52 -12.99 -8.20 -8.74
C PHE A 52 -13.65 -9.00 -9.88
N PRO A 53 -12.87 -9.68 -10.74
CA PRO A 53 -11.40 -9.82 -10.70
C PRO A 53 -10.64 -8.84 -11.61
N THR A 54 -11.30 -8.00 -12.41
CA THR A 54 -10.71 -7.35 -13.58
C THR A 54 -10.39 -5.87 -13.44
N ALA A 55 -10.83 -5.22 -12.37
CA ALA A 55 -10.71 -3.77 -12.20
C ALA A 55 -10.19 -3.39 -10.80
N LEU A 56 -9.18 -4.11 -10.29
CA LEU A 56 -8.62 -3.90 -8.95
C LEU A 56 -7.50 -2.85 -8.91
N ASP A 57 -6.96 -2.46 -10.06
CA ASP A 57 -5.80 -1.56 -10.12
C ASP A 57 -5.98 -0.23 -9.36
N PRO A 58 -7.11 0.49 -9.45
CA PRO A 58 -7.31 1.73 -8.71
C PRO A 58 -7.37 1.55 -7.19
N LEU A 59 -7.56 0.31 -6.74
CA LEU A 59 -7.72 -0.04 -5.33
C LEU A 59 -6.43 -0.50 -4.67
N TYR A 60 -5.30 -0.56 -5.40
CA TYR A 60 -4.01 -0.90 -4.81
C TYR A 60 -3.60 0.10 -3.74
N CYS A 61 -3.12 -0.43 -2.63
CA CYS A 61 -2.37 0.34 -1.66
C CYS A 61 -1.08 0.86 -2.30
N ASN A 62 -0.78 2.12 -2.09
CA ASN A 62 0.49 2.66 -2.47
C ASN A 62 1.59 2.24 -1.47
N ARG A 63 2.86 2.51 -1.81
CA ARG A 63 4.02 2.16 -0.98
C ARG A 63 3.98 2.78 0.42
N TYR A 64 3.46 3.99 0.56
CA TYR A 64 3.40 4.68 1.86
C TYR A 64 2.38 4.04 2.79
N GLU A 65 1.23 3.63 2.25
CA GLU A 65 0.20 2.89 2.99
C GLU A 65 0.73 1.54 3.45
N MET A 66 1.46 0.82 2.59
CA MET A 66 2.07 -0.46 2.94
C MET A 66 3.16 -0.29 4.00
N ARG A 67 4.01 0.72 3.86
CA ARG A 67 5.02 1.03 4.87
C ARG A 67 4.39 1.31 6.23
N ALA A 68 3.45 2.23 6.31
CA ALA A 68 2.77 2.58 7.55
C ALA A 68 2.12 1.36 8.21
N PHE A 69 1.49 0.50 7.43
CA PHE A 69 0.92 -0.75 7.94
C PHE A 69 2.00 -1.65 8.57
N PHE A 70 3.11 -1.91 7.87
CA PHE A 70 4.15 -2.82 8.37
C PHE A 70 4.97 -2.23 9.52
N GLU A 71 5.15 -0.93 9.59
CA GLU A 71 5.73 -0.27 10.76
C GLU A 71 4.88 -0.53 12.02
N GLU A 72 3.56 -0.40 11.93
CA GLU A 72 2.64 -0.71 13.02
C GLU A 72 2.65 -2.20 13.38
N VAL A 73 2.61 -3.08 12.39
CA VAL A 73 2.66 -4.54 12.60
C VAL A 73 3.96 -4.95 13.29
N ASN A 74 5.09 -4.34 12.94
CA ASN A 74 6.37 -4.59 13.58
C ASN A 74 6.40 -4.11 15.04
N LYS A 75 5.78 -2.95 15.33
CA LYS A 75 5.67 -2.41 16.70
C LYS A 75 4.91 -3.34 17.65
N ILE A 76 3.87 -4.02 17.19
CA ILE A 76 3.12 -4.99 17.99
C ILE A 76 3.79 -6.38 18.08
N GLY A 77 5.01 -6.50 17.57
CA GLY A 77 5.86 -7.68 17.76
C GLY A 77 5.63 -8.81 16.77
N ILE A 78 4.94 -8.58 15.65
CA ILE A 78 4.80 -9.57 14.58
C ILE A 78 6.04 -9.49 13.68
N LYS A 79 6.80 -10.60 13.56
CA LYS A 79 8.11 -10.62 12.91
C LYS A 79 8.15 -11.38 11.59
N LEU A 80 7.18 -12.23 11.30
CA LEU A 80 7.04 -12.86 10.00
C LEU A 80 6.13 -11.99 9.12
N LEU A 81 6.75 -11.23 8.25
CA LEU A 81 6.09 -10.21 7.44
C LEU A 81 6.28 -10.50 5.95
N GLY A 82 5.24 -10.28 5.19
CA GLY A 82 5.24 -10.45 3.76
C GLY A 82 4.00 -9.82 3.13
N VAL A 83 3.80 -10.11 1.86
CA VAL A 83 2.62 -9.67 1.11
C VAL A 83 2.00 -10.87 0.40
N CYS A 84 0.71 -10.79 0.10
CA CYS A 84 -0.03 -11.86 -0.56
C CYS A 84 -0.38 -11.47 -2.02
N CYS A 85 -1.35 -12.17 -2.59
CA CYS A 85 -1.79 -12.05 -3.98
C CYS A 85 -2.01 -10.61 -4.42
N GLY A 86 -1.60 -10.29 -5.64
CA GLY A 86 -1.67 -8.96 -6.21
C GLY A 86 -0.51 -8.02 -5.84
N ALA A 87 0.34 -8.39 -4.89
CA ALA A 87 1.47 -7.57 -4.52
C ALA A 87 2.54 -7.50 -5.63
N THR A 88 3.21 -6.36 -5.69
CA THR A 88 4.31 -6.09 -6.60
C THR A 88 5.66 -6.12 -5.87
N PRO A 89 6.79 -6.19 -6.58
CA PRO A 89 8.12 -6.08 -5.97
C PRO A 89 8.30 -4.78 -5.15
N MET A 90 7.62 -3.71 -5.52
CA MET A 90 7.60 -2.45 -4.79
C MET A 90 7.00 -2.63 -3.38
N HIS A 91 5.87 -3.33 -3.27
CA HIS A 91 5.25 -3.62 -1.97
C HIS A 91 6.18 -4.45 -1.08
N GLN A 92 6.84 -5.48 -1.65
CA GLN A 92 7.78 -6.31 -0.90
C GLN A 92 9.00 -5.52 -0.41
N ARG A 93 9.49 -4.57 -1.21
CA ARG A 93 10.55 -3.66 -0.76
C ARG A 93 10.12 -2.84 0.45
N GLU A 94 8.90 -2.28 0.44
CA GLU A 94 8.39 -1.51 1.56
C GLU A 94 8.25 -2.35 2.84
N VAL A 95 7.92 -3.65 2.73
CA VAL A 95 7.95 -4.57 3.89
C VAL A 95 9.33 -4.60 4.51
N ALA A 96 10.37 -4.82 3.71
CA ALA A 96 11.75 -4.91 4.20
C ALA A 96 12.22 -3.58 4.81
N GLU A 97 11.96 -2.47 4.15
CA GLU A 97 12.36 -1.13 4.61
C GLU A 97 11.62 -0.70 5.87
N ALA A 98 10.34 -1.08 6.03
CA ALA A 98 9.54 -0.79 7.23
C ALA A 98 10.11 -1.43 8.51
N VAL A 99 10.85 -2.53 8.37
CA VAL A 99 11.53 -3.19 9.51
C VAL A 99 13.02 -2.83 9.61
N GLY A 100 13.46 -1.82 8.88
CA GLY A 100 14.84 -1.29 8.95
C GLY A 100 15.85 -2.02 8.08
N LEU A 101 15.43 -2.89 7.17
CA LEU A 101 16.33 -3.57 6.25
C LEU A 101 16.59 -2.68 5.01
N THR A 102 17.83 -2.63 4.58
CA THR A 102 18.22 -2.04 3.30
C THR A 102 18.48 -3.15 2.29
N VAL A 103 17.61 -3.29 1.31
CA VAL A 103 17.74 -4.30 0.26
C VAL A 103 18.40 -3.69 -1.00
N PRO A 104 19.00 -4.49 -1.88
CA PRO A 104 19.64 -3.97 -3.11
C PRO A 104 18.70 -3.10 -3.97
N ALA A 105 17.40 -3.38 -3.93
CA ALA A 105 16.37 -2.62 -4.64
C ALA A 105 16.10 -1.23 -4.02
N SER A 106 16.51 -0.96 -2.79
CA SER A 106 16.31 0.34 -2.11
C SER A 106 16.97 1.50 -2.84
N LYS A 107 18.04 1.24 -3.61
CA LYS A 107 18.70 2.25 -4.46
C LYS A 107 17.80 2.82 -5.56
N TYR A 108 16.76 2.09 -5.93
CA TYR A 108 15.78 2.51 -6.94
C TYR A 108 14.53 3.15 -6.32
N ARG A 109 14.59 3.46 -5.03
CA ARG A 109 13.52 4.19 -4.38
C ARG A 109 13.40 5.57 -5.02
N GLU A 110 12.17 5.99 -5.24
CA GLU A 110 11.90 7.33 -5.72
C GLU A 110 12.40 8.39 -4.74
N LYS A 111 12.87 9.47 -5.29
CA LYS A 111 13.25 10.69 -4.57
C LYS A 111 12.29 11.78 -5.00
N MET A 112 11.25 11.98 -4.21
CA MET A 112 10.18 12.93 -4.55
C MET A 112 10.68 14.37 -4.66
N GLU A 113 11.79 14.70 -4.01
CA GLU A 113 12.47 16.00 -4.22
C GLU A 113 12.91 16.23 -5.67
N ASN A 114 13.07 15.16 -6.45
CA ASN A 114 13.41 15.21 -7.87
C ASN A 114 12.19 15.10 -8.81
N HIS A 115 10.97 15.07 -8.27
CA HIS A 115 9.77 14.99 -9.09
C HIS A 115 9.64 16.26 -9.95
N PHE A 116 9.37 16.11 -11.25
CA PHE A 116 9.39 17.23 -12.20
C PHE A 116 8.31 18.30 -11.96
N MET A 117 7.18 17.93 -11.31
CA MET A 117 6.10 18.88 -10.97
C MET A 117 6.12 19.29 -9.51
N TYR A 118 6.25 18.32 -8.59
CA TYR A 118 6.06 18.54 -7.15
C TYR A 118 7.36 18.47 -6.35
N GLY A 119 8.50 18.31 -7.05
CA GLY A 119 9.80 18.21 -6.40
C GLY A 119 10.31 19.56 -5.92
N THR A 120 11.17 19.51 -4.90
CA THR A 120 11.84 20.69 -4.34
C THR A 120 13.20 20.97 -4.96
N ASN A 121 13.67 20.11 -5.86
CA ASN A 121 14.94 20.29 -6.54
C ASN A 121 14.80 21.37 -7.65
N GLU A 122 15.44 22.51 -7.45
CA GLU A 122 15.38 23.65 -8.39
C GLU A 122 15.78 23.32 -9.83
N ARG A 123 16.63 22.29 -10.04
CA ARG A 123 17.06 21.88 -11.38
C ARG A 123 15.96 21.16 -12.16
N THR A 124 15.11 20.41 -11.48
CA THR A 124 14.11 19.54 -12.11
C THR A 124 12.71 20.14 -12.07
N ALA A 125 12.36 20.90 -11.02
CA ALA A 125 11.03 21.46 -10.83
C ALA A 125 10.81 22.83 -11.49
N LYS A 126 11.88 23.54 -11.85
CA LYS A 126 11.84 24.95 -12.27
C LYS A 126 10.89 25.27 -13.43
N HIS A 127 10.65 24.34 -14.34
CA HIS A 127 9.79 24.54 -15.52
C HIS A 127 8.32 24.20 -15.28
N MET A 128 8.01 23.50 -14.19
CA MET A 128 6.68 22.97 -13.93
C MET A 128 6.12 23.40 -12.57
N GLN A 129 6.87 24.21 -11.84
CA GLN A 129 6.50 24.61 -10.48
C GLN A 129 5.17 25.37 -10.47
N ASP A 130 5.00 26.33 -11.40
CA ASP A 130 3.74 27.09 -11.52
C ASP A 130 2.55 26.18 -11.85
N TYR A 131 2.76 25.14 -12.64
CA TYR A 131 1.72 24.17 -12.97
C TYR A 131 1.41 23.27 -11.77
N GLY A 132 2.43 22.79 -11.05
CA GLY A 132 2.27 21.98 -9.86
C GLY A 132 1.56 22.70 -8.72
N ASP A 133 1.82 24.00 -8.56
CA ASP A 133 1.20 24.84 -7.52
C ASP A 133 -0.27 25.16 -7.81
N ASN A 134 -0.72 25.02 -9.07
CA ASN A 134 -2.10 25.30 -9.52
C ASN A 134 -2.92 24.04 -9.88
N ALA A 135 -2.35 22.85 -9.79
CA ALA A 135 -3.04 21.58 -10.07
C ALA A 135 -3.63 20.96 -8.81
#